data_54fd1742bdabec1522ca4977e6978c09
#
_entry.id   54fd1742bdabec1522ca4977e6978c09
#
_cell.length_a   1.000
_cell.length_b   1.000
_cell.length_c   1.000
_cell.angle_alpha   90.00
_cell.angle_beta   90.00
_cell.angle_gamma   90.00
#
_symmetry.space_group_name_H-M   'P 1'
#
loop_
_entity.id
_entity.type
_entity.pdbx_description
1 polymer ?
#
loop_
_entity_poly.entity_id
_entity_poly.type
_entity_poly.pdbx_seq_one_letter_code
_entity_poly.pdbx_strand_id
1 'polypeptide(L)' 'ETIKKLPKNLQEVLLLKEYGDMNYKEIGKVLGITEGNVKVRVFRAREHLLKLIGEDDVFLPN' A
#
# COMPACT_ATOMS: atom_id res chain seq x y z
N GLU A 1 4.17 -10.03 10.04
CA GLU A 1 3.59 -9.89 8.74
C GLU A 1 4.24 -8.82 7.92
N THR A 2 4.27 -9.04 6.63
CA THR A 2 4.93 -8.14 5.71
C THR A 2 4.32 -6.75 5.72
N ILE A 3 3.01 -6.67 5.76
CA ILE A 3 2.34 -5.39 5.70
C ILE A 3 2.66 -4.50 6.90
N LYS A 4 2.96 -5.10 8.04
CA LYS A 4 3.30 -4.33 9.22
C LYS A 4 4.67 -3.70 9.14
N LYS A 5 5.48 -4.11 8.19
CA LYS A 5 6.79 -3.51 7.96
C LYS A 5 6.73 -2.24 7.14
N LEU A 6 5.57 -1.93 6.59
CA LEU A 6 5.40 -0.71 5.81
C LEU A 6 5.28 0.51 6.73
N PRO A 7 5.69 1.68 6.26
CA PRO A 7 5.36 2.91 6.97
C PRO A 7 3.86 3.00 7.20
N LYS A 8 3.48 3.61 8.31
CA LYS A 8 2.09 3.62 8.71
C LYS A 8 1.15 4.21 7.67
N ASN A 9 1.56 5.31 7.03
CA ASN A 9 0.72 5.94 6.03
C ASN A 9 0.50 5.05 4.81
N LEU A 10 1.44 4.18 4.52
CA LEU A 10 1.29 3.23 3.42
C LEU A 10 0.43 2.04 3.84
N GLN A 11 0.55 1.63 5.10
CA GLN A 11 -0.32 0.58 5.61
C GLN A 11 -1.78 0.98 5.51
N GLU A 12 -2.08 2.21 5.93
CA GLU A 12 -3.45 2.70 5.96
C GLU A 12 -4.12 2.61 4.59
N VAL A 13 -3.46 3.15 3.56
CA VAL A 13 -4.10 3.15 2.25
C VAL A 13 -4.26 1.74 1.72
N LEU A 14 -3.28 0.88 1.98
CA LEU A 14 -3.34 -0.47 1.47
C LEU A 14 -4.46 -1.26 2.15
N LEU A 15 -4.61 -1.09 3.45
CA LEU A 15 -5.68 -1.77 4.18
C LEU A 15 -7.05 -1.31 3.72
N LEU A 16 -7.23 -0.01 3.53
CA LEU A 16 -8.51 0.52 3.07
C LEU A 16 -8.82 0.05 1.66
N LYS A 17 -7.80 -0.04 0.81
CA LYS A 17 -8.00 -0.46 -0.56
C LYS A 17 -8.31 -1.94 -0.66
N GLU A 18 -7.53 -2.78 0.02
CA GLU A 18 -7.63 -4.22 -0.15
C GLU A 18 -8.68 -4.86 0.75
N TYR A 19 -8.79 -4.38 1.99
CA TYR A 19 -9.73 -4.96 2.94
C TYR A 19 -11.00 -4.14 3.11
N GLY A 20 -10.90 -2.82 2.96
CA GLY A 20 -12.05 -1.95 3.05
C GLY A 20 -12.85 -1.85 1.77
N ASP A 21 -12.30 -2.36 0.69
CA ASP A 21 -12.94 -2.33 -0.63
C ASP A 21 -13.35 -0.92 -1.03
N MET A 22 -12.52 0.04 -0.69
CA MET A 22 -12.78 1.44 -1.00
C MET A 22 -12.07 1.85 -2.28
N ASN A 23 -12.68 2.76 -3.03
CA ASN A 23 -11.99 3.32 -4.17
C ASN A 23 -11.09 4.48 -3.71
N TYR A 24 -10.25 4.95 -4.60
CA TYR A 24 -9.25 5.97 -4.24
C TYR A 24 -9.90 7.25 -3.74
N LYS A 25 -11.03 7.62 -4.33
CA LYS A 25 -11.73 8.83 -3.92
C LYS A 25 -12.24 8.70 -2.49
N GLU A 26 -12.79 7.56 -2.15
CA GLU A 26 -13.30 7.31 -0.81
C GLU A 26 -12.17 7.30 0.20
N ILE A 27 -11.06 6.65 -0.14
CA ILE A 27 -9.89 6.63 0.74
C ILE A 27 -9.40 8.04 0.99
N GLY A 28 -9.37 8.86 -0.06
CA GLY A 28 -8.95 10.25 0.09
C GLY A 28 -9.80 11.01 1.08
N LYS A 29 -11.10 10.78 1.04
CA LYS A 29 -12.01 11.42 1.98
C LYS A 29 -11.77 10.96 3.40
N VAL A 30 -11.56 9.67 3.59
CA VAL A 30 -11.34 9.11 4.92
C VAL A 30 -10.04 9.64 5.51
N LEU A 31 -8.99 9.70 4.72
CA LEU A 31 -7.67 10.09 5.22
C LEU A 31 -7.41 11.59 5.12
N GLY A 32 -8.30 12.34 4.47
CA GLY A 32 -8.11 13.78 4.32
C GLY A 32 -7.01 14.14 3.34
N ILE A 33 -6.84 13.36 2.30
CA ILE A 33 -5.85 13.62 1.26
C ILE A 33 -6.51 13.56 -0.10
N THR A 34 -5.81 14.02 -1.12
CA THR A 34 -6.34 14.01 -2.47
C THR A 34 -6.33 12.61 -3.04
N GLU A 35 -7.18 12.40 -4.04
CA GLU A 35 -7.21 11.12 -4.73
C GLU A 35 -5.86 10.80 -5.36
N GLY A 36 -5.19 11.81 -5.91
CA GLY A 36 -3.87 11.62 -6.48
C GLY A 36 -2.87 11.14 -5.46
N ASN A 37 -2.92 11.70 -4.24
CA ASN A 37 -2.04 11.27 -3.18
C ASN A 37 -2.33 9.83 -2.75
N VAL A 38 -3.60 9.44 -2.77
CA VAL A 38 -3.95 8.04 -2.48
C VAL A 38 -3.29 7.12 -3.49
N LYS A 39 -3.38 7.47 -4.77
CA LYS A 39 -2.77 6.63 -5.82
C LYS A 39 -1.27 6.50 -5.61
N VAL A 40 -0.60 7.60 -5.29
CA VAL A 40 0.83 7.57 -5.06
C VAL A 40 1.17 6.68 -3.88
N ARG A 41 0.42 6.80 -2.79
CA ARG A 41 0.68 5.98 -1.61
C ARG A 41 0.44 4.50 -1.87
N VAL A 42 -0.62 4.17 -2.62
CA VAL A 42 -0.89 2.77 -2.96
C VAL A 42 0.24 2.21 -3.80
N PHE A 43 0.71 2.99 -4.78
CA PHE A 43 1.81 2.56 -5.61
C PHE A 43 3.07 2.32 -4.79
N ARG A 44 3.39 3.24 -3.90
CA ARG A 44 4.57 3.11 -3.05
C ARG A 44 4.44 1.93 -2.09
N ALA A 45 3.23 1.70 -1.57
CA ALA A 45 3.02 0.57 -0.69
C ALA A 45 3.28 -0.74 -1.42
N ARG A 46 2.82 -0.83 -2.64
CA ARG A 46 3.04 -2.04 -3.43
C ARG A 46 4.51 -2.24 -3.76
N GLU A 47 5.21 -1.15 -4.05
CA GLU A 47 6.64 -1.24 -4.28
C GLU A 47 7.38 -1.75 -3.05
N HIS A 48 7.01 -1.23 -1.89
CA HIS A 48 7.61 -1.67 -0.63
C HIS A 48 7.37 -3.17 -0.41
N LEU A 49 6.15 -3.61 -0.67
CA LEU A 49 5.82 -5.02 -0.50
C LEU A 49 6.66 -5.89 -1.42
N LEU A 50 6.79 -5.48 -2.66
CA LEU A 50 7.59 -6.25 -3.61
C LEU A 50 9.04 -6.33 -3.16
N LYS A 51 9.57 -5.24 -2.63
CA LYS A 51 10.93 -5.24 -2.12
C LYS A 51 11.08 -6.18 -0.94
N LEU A 52 10.14 -6.11 0.00
CA LEU A 52 10.22 -6.95 1.19
C LEU A 52 10.11 -8.43 0.82
N ILE A 53 9.21 -8.75 -0.08
CA ILE A 53 9.07 -10.12 -0.55
C ILE A 53 10.32 -10.56 -1.28
N GLY A 54 10.88 -9.70 -2.11
CA GLY A 54 12.09 -10.00 -2.83
C GLY A 54 13.27 -10.26 -1.93
N GLU A 55 13.34 -9.53 -0.83
CA GLU A 55 14.43 -9.73 0.13
C GLU A 55 14.27 -11.03 0.88
N ASP A 56 13.03 -11.37 1.22
CA ASP A 56 12.76 -12.58 1.98
C ASP A 56 12.77 -13.81 1.10
N ASP A 57 12.51 -13.63 -0.15
CA ASP A 57 12.23 -14.73 -1.05
C ASP A 57 13.12 -14.64 -2.26
N VAL A 58 14.30 -15.13 -2.09
CA VAL A 58 15.31 -14.96 -3.13
C VAL A 58 15.07 -15.76 -4.36
N PHE A 59 14.03 -16.57 -4.35
CA PHE A 59 13.80 -17.36 -5.51
C PHE A 59 13.00 -16.66 -6.57
N LEU A 60 12.73 -15.40 -6.41
CA LEU A 60 11.96 -14.67 -7.37
C LEU A 60 12.43 -14.98 -8.76
N PRO A 61 11.54 -15.45 -9.59
CA PRO A 61 11.92 -15.73 -10.97
C PRO A 61 12.21 -14.42 -11.63
N ASN A 62 13.17 -14.44 -12.40
CA ASN A 62 13.56 -13.25 -13.03
C ASN A 62 12.74 -12.79 -14.06
#